data_bb7319e65a5b582c721cde05db49940a
#
_entry.id   bb7319e65a5b582c721cde05db49940a
#
_cell.length_a   1.000
_cell.length_b   1.000
_cell.length_c   1.000
_cell.angle_alpha   90.00
_cell.angle_beta   90.00
_cell.angle_gamma   90.00
#
_symmetry.space_group_name_H-M   'P 1'
#
loop_
_entity.id
_entity.type
_entity.pdbx_description
1 polymer ?
#
loop_
_entity_poly.entity_id
_entity_poly.type
_entity_poly.pdbx_seq_one_letter_code
_entity_poly.pdbx_strand_id
1 'polypeptide(L)'
;LDEGHDLAALIGLFEKVKDIDHPVLLHIHTIKGKGFKFAEENREKFHAGGPFHLETGEYISAGGNQVTYNSLTTDYLLEKMATDPKVVAVNAGTPMLLFSPEQREKAGKQFVDVGIAEEHAVSMVAGLAKNGAKPVWAVFSTFMQRSFDQISHDLALNHLPGTILVYGASIHGMND
;
A
#
# COMPACT_ATOMS: atom_id res chain seq x y z
N LEU A 1 25.63 6.67 1.54
CA LEU A 1 26.27 5.63 0.73
C LEU A 1 25.42 5.36 -0.50
N ASP A 2 25.96 5.59 -1.70
CA ASP A 2 25.23 5.42 -2.97
C ASP A 2 25.31 3.97 -3.48
N GLU A 3 26.36 3.23 -3.12
CA GLU A 3 26.52 1.82 -3.46
C GLU A 3 25.92 0.90 -2.38
N GLY A 4 24.66 1.10 -2.01
CA GLY A 4 24.00 0.34 -0.96
C GLY A 4 23.80 -1.16 -1.24
N HIS A 5 24.14 -1.63 -2.44
CA HIS A 5 24.19 -3.05 -2.80
C HIS A 5 25.58 -3.67 -2.73
N ASP A 6 26.61 -2.87 -2.52
CA ASP A 6 27.99 -3.34 -2.35
C ASP A 6 28.23 -3.72 -0.88
N LEU A 7 28.38 -5.03 -0.63
CA LEU A 7 28.61 -5.55 0.73
C LEU A 7 29.92 -5.06 1.34
N ALA A 8 30.99 -4.90 0.54
CA ALA A 8 32.26 -4.43 1.05
C ALA A 8 32.17 -2.95 1.47
N ALA A 9 31.47 -2.13 0.67
CA ALA A 9 31.20 -0.74 1.01
C ALA A 9 30.33 -0.60 2.28
N LEU A 10 29.31 -1.45 2.41
CA LEU A 10 28.44 -1.50 3.62
C LEU A 10 29.23 -1.91 4.86
N ILE A 11 30.03 -2.97 4.79
CA ILE A 11 30.87 -3.43 5.91
C ILE A 11 31.82 -2.30 6.33
N GLY A 12 32.54 -1.69 5.37
CA GLY A 12 33.43 -0.58 5.68
C GLY A 12 32.74 0.65 6.27
N LEU A 13 31.46 0.89 5.92
CA LEU A 13 30.66 1.94 6.54
C LEU A 13 30.30 1.58 8.00
N PHE A 14 29.82 0.36 8.23
CA PHE A 14 29.43 -0.09 9.58
C PHE A 14 30.65 -0.16 10.53
N GLU A 15 31.82 -0.58 10.03
CA GLU A 15 33.05 -0.56 10.82
C GLU A 15 33.44 0.84 11.30
N LYS A 16 33.18 1.87 10.50
CA LYS A 16 33.46 3.26 10.87
C LYS A 16 32.54 3.81 11.97
N VAL A 17 31.33 3.28 12.10
CA VAL A 17 30.31 3.84 12.98
C VAL A 17 29.97 2.97 14.19
N LYS A 18 30.38 1.70 14.20
CA LYS A 18 29.99 0.72 15.23
C LYS A 18 30.38 1.10 16.66
N ASP A 19 31.48 1.85 16.84
CA ASP A 19 32.02 2.22 18.15
C ASP A 19 31.75 3.70 18.49
N ILE A 20 30.88 4.39 17.74
CA ILE A 20 30.48 5.77 18.02
C ILE A 20 29.50 5.77 19.19
N ASP A 21 29.71 6.61 20.17
CA ASP A 21 28.95 6.69 21.42
C ASP A 21 27.74 7.65 21.39
N HIS A 22 27.39 8.14 20.22
CA HIS A 22 26.23 9.01 20.00
C HIS A 22 25.38 8.53 18.82
N PRO A 23 24.11 8.95 18.70
CA PRO A 23 23.24 8.57 17.60
C PRO A 23 23.84 8.97 16.23
N VAL A 24 23.80 8.05 15.28
CA VAL A 24 24.30 8.23 13.91
C VAL A 24 23.19 7.89 12.92
N LEU A 25 22.97 8.76 11.94
CA LEU A 25 22.09 8.50 10.81
C LEU A 25 22.90 8.00 9.62
N LEU A 26 22.63 6.76 9.19
CA LEU A 26 23.19 6.20 7.97
C LEU A 26 22.17 6.26 6.84
N HIS A 27 22.43 7.07 5.83
CA HIS A 27 21.61 7.14 4.62
C HIS A 27 22.21 6.26 3.54
N ILE A 28 21.53 5.15 3.22
CA ILE A 28 21.97 4.12 2.27
C ILE A 28 20.99 4.07 1.11
N HIS A 29 21.50 4.22 -0.12
CA HIS A 29 20.69 4.15 -1.34
C HIS A 29 20.72 2.74 -1.90
N THR A 30 19.54 2.18 -2.15
CA THR A 30 19.35 0.87 -2.78
C THR A 30 18.34 0.95 -3.92
N ILE A 31 18.42 0.01 -4.84
CA ILE A 31 17.45 -0.15 -5.92
C ILE A 31 16.64 -1.41 -5.62
N LYS A 32 15.35 -1.26 -5.37
CA LYS A 32 14.44 -2.40 -5.17
C LYS A 32 14.39 -3.25 -6.44
N GLY A 33 14.60 -4.57 -6.30
CA GLY A 33 14.67 -5.49 -7.43
C GLY A 33 16.01 -5.56 -8.14
N LYS A 34 17.08 -4.96 -7.57
CA LYS A 34 18.43 -4.92 -8.13
C LYS A 34 18.94 -6.30 -8.57
N GLY A 35 19.42 -6.36 -9.82
CA GLY A 35 19.91 -7.59 -10.45
C GLY A 35 18.87 -8.34 -11.28
N PHE A 36 17.59 -7.92 -11.24
CA PHE A 36 16.54 -8.45 -12.09
C PHE A 36 15.85 -7.32 -12.86
N LYS A 37 16.16 -7.20 -14.15
CA LYS A 37 15.72 -6.08 -15.00
C LYS A 37 14.23 -5.78 -14.88
N PHE A 38 13.37 -6.80 -14.99
CA PHE A 38 11.92 -6.62 -14.93
C PHE A 38 11.45 -6.06 -13.58
N ALA A 39 12.13 -6.42 -12.46
CA ALA A 39 11.81 -5.89 -11.15
C ALA A 39 12.33 -4.46 -10.96
N GLU A 40 13.47 -4.11 -11.54
CA GLU A 40 13.98 -2.74 -11.53
C GLU A 40 13.07 -1.79 -12.32
N GLU A 41 12.50 -2.27 -13.44
CA GLU A 41 11.59 -1.51 -14.30
C GLU A 41 10.16 -1.44 -13.74
N ASN A 42 9.71 -2.46 -13.00
CA ASN A 42 8.36 -2.50 -12.41
C ASN A 42 8.37 -3.00 -10.96
N ARG A 43 8.81 -2.15 -10.06
CA ARG A 43 9.02 -2.47 -8.64
C ARG A 43 7.74 -2.86 -7.91
N GLU A 44 6.61 -2.28 -8.28
CA GLU A 44 5.32 -2.59 -7.67
C GLU A 44 4.86 -4.00 -8.04
N LYS A 45 4.95 -4.38 -9.31
CA LYS A 45 4.61 -5.73 -9.80
C LYS A 45 5.37 -6.83 -9.05
N PHE A 46 6.68 -6.61 -8.79
CA PHE A 46 7.56 -7.59 -8.16
C PHE A 46 7.74 -7.38 -6.65
N HIS A 47 6.93 -6.52 -6.02
CA HIS A 47 7.02 -6.31 -4.57
C HIS A 47 6.51 -7.51 -3.77
N ALA A 48 5.35 -8.04 -4.15
CA ALA A 48 4.77 -9.24 -3.57
C ALA A 48 3.96 -9.94 -4.67
N GLY A 49 4.37 -11.12 -5.09
CA GLY A 49 3.72 -11.82 -6.18
C GLY A 49 3.99 -13.31 -6.13
N GLY A 50 3.22 -14.04 -6.95
CA GLY A 50 3.40 -15.48 -7.15
C GLY A 50 4.63 -15.82 -7.99
N PRO A 51 4.83 -17.11 -8.33
CA PRO A 51 5.88 -17.54 -9.23
C PRO A 51 5.78 -16.88 -10.62
N PHE A 52 6.93 -16.60 -11.23
CA PHE A 52 7.01 -15.97 -12.54
C PHE A 52 8.14 -16.62 -13.39
N HIS A 53 8.07 -16.41 -14.70
CA HIS A 53 9.10 -16.82 -15.65
C HIS A 53 10.28 -15.84 -15.62
N LEU A 54 11.49 -16.35 -15.34
CA LEU A 54 12.69 -15.49 -15.24
C LEU A 54 13.04 -14.77 -16.54
N GLU A 55 12.77 -15.40 -17.69
CA GLU A 55 13.11 -14.88 -19.00
C GLU A 55 12.19 -13.74 -19.44
N THR A 56 10.93 -13.73 -18.97
CA THR A 56 9.91 -12.77 -19.44
C THR A 56 9.40 -11.86 -18.33
N GLY A 57 9.60 -12.22 -17.05
CA GLY A 57 9.00 -11.53 -15.92
C GLY A 57 7.47 -11.68 -15.84
N GLU A 58 6.88 -12.62 -16.58
CA GLU A 58 5.45 -12.87 -16.55
C GLU A 58 5.09 -13.84 -15.43
N TYR A 59 4.02 -13.53 -14.67
CA TYR A 59 3.54 -14.43 -13.63
C TYR A 59 3.00 -15.72 -14.21
N ILE A 60 3.33 -16.82 -13.55
CA ILE A 60 2.75 -18.14 -13.82
C ILE A 60 1.34 -18.11 -13.23
N SER A 61 0.33 -17.93 -14.10
CA SER A 61 -1.05 -17.89 -13.67
C SER A 61 -1.47 -19.22 -13.03
N ALA A 62 -1.99 -19.15 -11.83
CA ALA A 62 -2.54 -20.34 -11.14
C ALA A 62 -3.90 -20.80 -11.70
N GLY A 63 -4.34 -20.27 -12.85
CA GLY A 63 -5.54 -20.65 -13.57
C GLY A 63 -6.73 -19.72 -13.36
N GLY A 64 -7.31 -19.26 -14.49
CA GLY A 64 -8.65 -18.69 -14.61
C GLY A 64 -8.91 -17.29 -14.05
N ASN A 65 -9.68 -16.51 -14.79
CA ASN A 65 -10.32 -15.28 -14.30
C ASN A 65 -11.39 -15.64 -13.27
N GLN A 66 -10.97 -15.88 -12.03
CA GLN A 66 -11.94 -16.08 -10.95
C GLN A 66 -12.48 -14.72 -10.49
N VAL A 67 -13.81 -14.60 -10.46
CA VAL A 67 -14.46 -13.47 -9.81
C VAL A 67 -14.23 -13.57 -8.30
N THR A 68 -13.63 -12.55 -7.74
CA THR A 68 -13.32 -12.47 -6.30
C THR A 68 -14.08 -11.31 -5.68
N TYR A 69 -14.25 -11.31 -4.36
CA TYR A 69 -14.78 -10.15 -3.65
C TYR A 69 -13.99 -8.88 -3.93
N ASN A 70 -12.67 -9.01 -4.06
CA ASN A 70 -11.80 -7.89 -4.40
C ASN A 70 -12.15 -7.31 -5.78
N SER A 71 -12.24 -8.15 -6.83
CA SER A 71 -12.57 -7.67 -8.18
C SER A 71 -13.94 -7.02 -8.24
N LEU A 72 -14.96 -7.62 -7.59
CA LEU A 72 -16.30 -7.04 -7.51
C LEU A 72 -16.32 -5.69 -6.79
N THR A 73 -15.58 -5.57 -5.67
CA THR A 73 -15.49 -4.32 -4.92
C THR A 73 -14.81 -3.23 -5.73
N THR A 74 -13.73 -3.59 -6.42
CA THR A 74 -12.99 -2.69 -7.30
C THR A 74 -13.87 -2.14 -8.42
N ASP A 75 -14.55 -3.02 -9.15
CA ASP A 75 -15.44 -2.64 -10.26
C ASP A 75 -16.58 -1.75 -9.78
N TYR A 76 -17.21 -2.11 -8.64
CA TYR A 76 -18.27 -1.31 -8.03
C TYR A 76 -17.80 0.09 -7.64
N LEU A 77 -16.62 0.20 -7.02
CA LEU A 77 -16.09 1.50 -6.63
C LEU A 77 -15.78 2.37 -7.84
N LEU A 78 -15.16 1.81 -8.89
CA LEU A 78 -14.88 2.56 -10.12
C LEU A 78 -16.17 3.04 -10.80
N GLU A 79 -17.22 2.21 -10.82
CA GLU A 79 -18.55 2.62 -11.32
C GLU A 79 -19.12 3.79 -10.50
N LYS A 80 -19.04 3.71 -9.17
CA LYS A 80 -19.53 4.78 -8.30
C LYS A 80 -18.72 6.08 -8.45
N MET A 81 -17.40 5.97 -8.55
CA MET A 81 -16.52 7.12 -8.78
C MET A 81 -16.81 7.81 -10.12
N ALA A 82 -17.12 7.05 -11.16
CA ALA A 82 -17.45 7.61 -12.48
C ALA A 82 -18.73 8.47 -12.47
N THR A 83 -19.64 8.22 -11.53
CA THR A 83 -20.96 8.88 -11.44
C THR A 83 -21.09 9.83 -10.26
N ASP A 84 -20.26 9.72 -9.24
CA ASP A 84 -20.30 10.54 -8.03
C ASP A 84 -18.89 11.01 -7.63
N PRO A 85 -18.56 12.30 -7.86
CA PRO A 85 -17.24 12.85 -7.52
C PRO A 85 -16.98 12.93 -6.00
N LYS A 86 -17.98 12.66 -5.16
CA LYS A 86 -17.83 12.61 -3.70
C LYS A 86 -17.27 11.28 -3.20
N VAL A 87 -17.31 10.22 -4.01
CA VAL A 87 -16.71 8.92 -3.66
C VAL A 87 -15.20 9.03 -3.78
N VAL A 88 -14.49 8.79 -2.69
CA VAL A 88 -13.02 8.90 -2.62
C VAL A 88 -12.46 7.63 -1.99
N ALA A 89 -11.60 6.94 -2.71
CA ALA A 89 -10.85 5.80 -2.18
C ALA A 89 -9.54 6.28 -1.53
N VAL A 90 -9.34 5.87 -0.28
CA VAL A 90 -8.12 6.16 0.48
C VAL A 90 -7.35 4.86 0.67
N ASN A 91 -6.05 4.92 0.55
CA ASN A 91 -5.14 3.80 0.76
C ASN A 91 -3.93 4.23 1.59
N ALA A 92 -3.26 3.29 2.23
CA ALA A 92 -2.08 3.54 3.06
C ALA A 92 -0.93 2.61 2.67
N GLY A 93 -0.22 2.94 1.56
CA GLY A 93 0.98 2.25 1.12
C GLY A 93 0.77 0.87 0.49
N THR A 94 -0.46 0.44 0.28
CA THR A 94 -0.82 -0.84 -0.35
C THR A 94 -1.75 -0.66 -1.55
N PRO A 95 -1.38 0.15 -2.55
CA PRO A 95 -2.30 0.58 -3.61
C PRO A 95 -2.91 -0.57 -4.42
N MET A 96 -2.16 -1.66 -4.61
CA MET A 96 -2.64 -2.85 -5.33
C MET A 96 -3.75 -3.62 -4.59
N LEU A 97 -3.97 -3.33 -3.31
CA LEU A 97 -5.05 -3.94 -2.55
C LEU A 97 -6.42 -3.62 -3.14
N LEU A 98 -6.58 -2.41 -3.67
CA LEU A 98 -7.84 -1.91 -4.19
C LEU A 98 -7.81 -1.73 -5.71
N PHE A 99 -6.79 -1.07 -6.26
CA PHE A 99 -6.72 -0.70 -7.67
C PHE A 99 -5.38 -1.04 -8.32
N SER A 100 -5.43 -1.61 -9.52
CA SER A 100 -4.26 -1.70 -10.40
C SER A 100 -3.77 -0.30 -10.84
N PRO A 101 -2.56 -0.16 -11.39
CA PRO A 101 -2.09 1.11 -11.93
C PRO A 101 -3.08 1.78 -12.88
N GLU A 102 -3.65 1.02 -13.83
CA GLU A 102 -4.61 1.52 -14.83
C GLU A 102 -5.94 1.95 -14.18
N GLN A 103 -6.36 1.24 -13.13
CA GLN A 103 -7.56 1.58 -12.37
C GLN A 103 -7.37 2.83 -11.52
N ARG A 104 -6.18 3.05 -10.98
CA ARG A 104 -5.81 4.29 -10.29
C ARG A 104 -5.79 5.50 -11.23
N GLU A 105 -5.31 5.32 -12.46
CA GLU A 105 -5.41 6.36 -13.49
C GLU A 105 -6.86 6.73 -13.79
N LYS A 106 -7.75 5.74 -13.92
CA LYS A 106 -9.20 5.97 -14.11
C LYS A 106 -9.85 6.67 -12.93
N ALA A 107 -9.49 6.29 -11.71
CA ALA A 107 -9.99 6.93 -10.49
C ALA A 107 -9.48 8.38 -10.34
N GLY A 108 -8.28 8.66 -10.85
CA GLY A 108 -7.69 10.00 -10.86
C GLY A 108 -7.62 10.61 -9.45
N LYS A 109 -8.16 11.81 -9.28
CA LYS A 109 -8.14 12.56 -8.00
C LYS A 109 -9.02 11.92 -6.91
N GLN A 110 -9.86 10.96 -7.25
CA GLN A 110 -10.70 10.25 -6.27
C GLN A 110 -9.97 9.07 -5.64
N PHE A 111 -8.73 8.77 -6.06
CA PHE A 111 -7.84 7.82 -5.38
C PHE A 111 -6.70 8.58 -4.70
N VAL A 112 -6.53 8.35 -3.41
CA VAL A 112 -5.48 8.97 -2.60
C VAL A 112 -4.71 7.90 -1.85
N ASP A 113 -3.41 7.83 -2.07
CA ASP A 113 -2.50 7.01 -1.27
C ASP A 113 -1.69 7.92 -0.33
N VAL A 114 -1.82 7.71 0.96
CA VAL A 114 -1.13 8.51 1.99
C VAL A 114 0.25 7.96 2.34
N GLY A 115 0.70 6.90 1.67
CA GLY A 115 1.89 6.15 2.06
C GLY A 115 1.64 5.24 3.25
N ILE A 116 2.69 4.69 3.85
CA ILE A 116 2.57 3.81 5.03
C ILE A 116 2.25 4.66 6.26
N ALA A 117 0.99 5.10 6.37
CA ALA A 117 0.48 6.01 7.39
C ALA A 117 -1.02 5.76 7.63
N GLU A 118 -1.35 4.60 8.20
CA GLU A 118 -2.73 4.17 8.44
C GLU A 118 -3.49 5.12 9.36
N GLU A 119 -2.82 5.68 10.36
CA GLU A 119 -3.37 6.68 11.27
C GLU A 119 -3.82 7.93 10.50
N HIS A 120 -2.96 8.41 9.58
CA HIS A 120 -3.29 9.54 8.72
C HIS A 120 -4.42 9.23 7.74
N ALA A 121 -4.48 7.98 7.23
CA ALA A 121 -5.58 7.56 6.36
C ALA A 121 -6.94 7.71 7.06
N VAL A 122 -7.06 7.31 8.32
CA VAL A 122 -8.30 7.47 9.09
C VAL A 122 -8.63 8.93 9.34
N SER A 123 -7.66 9.75 9.74
CA SER A 123 -7.86 11.19 9.95
C SER A 123 -8.29 11.88 8.64
N MET A 124 -7.72 11.47 7.50
CA MET A 124 -8.13 11.95 6.18
C MET A 124 -9.57 11.52 5.85
N VAL A 125 -9.94 10.25 6.10
CA VAL A 125 -11.32 9.75 5.92
C VAL A 125 -12.29 10.60 6.74
N ALA A 126 -11.97 10.89 8.00
CA ALA A 126 -12.79 11.74 8.86
C ALA A 126 -12.94 13.16 8.29
N GLY A 127 -11.83 13.77 7.84
CA GLY A 127 -11.85 15.10 7.23
C GLY A 127 -12.66 15.15 5.94
N LEU A 128 -12.53 14.13 5.07
CA LEU A 128 -13.32 13.99 3.84
C LEU A 128 -14.81 13.85 4.15
N ALA A 129 -15.16 12.96 5.09
CA ALA A 129 -16.55 12.74 5.50
C ALA A 129 -17.19 14.02 6.08
N LYS A 130 -16.46 14.74 6.93
CA LYS A 130 -16.91 16.00 7.51
C LYS A 130 -17.23 17.05 6.45
N ASN A 131 -16.55 17.00 5.32
CA ASN A 131 -16.78 17.90 4.18
C ASN A 131 -17.76 17.33 3.13
N GLY A 132 -18.50 16.27 3.48
CA GLY A 132 -19.56 15.73 2.66
C GLY A 132 -19.12 14.79 1.54
N ALA A 133 -17.87 14.33 1.55
CA ALA A 133 -17.42 13.23 0.71
C ALA A 133 -17.90 11.87 1.25
N LYS A 134 -17.77 10.84 0.43
CA LYS A 134 -18.07 9.43 0.73
C LYS A 134 -16.77 8.61 0.69
N PRO A 135 -15.95 8.72 1.73
CA PRO A 135 -14.65 8.07 1.74
C PRO A 135 -14.78 6.57 1.97
N VAL A 136 -13.90 5.83 1.28
CA VAL A 136 -13.73 4.38 1.42
C VAL A 136 -12.24 4.12 1.64
N TRP A 137 -11.87 3.57 2.79
CA TRP A 137 -10.51 3.21 3.12
C TRP A 137 -10.30 1.70 3.00
N ALA A 138 -9.32 1.27 2.20
CA ALA A 138 -8.96 -0.14 2.05
C ALA A 138 -7.67 -0.42 2.84
N VAL A 139 -7.71 -1.46 3.66
CA VAL A 139 -6.60 -1.79 4.58
C VAL A 139 -6.55 -3.29 4.87
N PHE A 140 -5.36 -3.85 5.06
CA PHE A 140 -5.23 -5.18 5.64
C PHE A 140 -5.57 -5.18 7.13
N SER A 141 -6.20 -6.25 7.60
CA SER A 141 -6.59 -6.41 9.01
C SER A 141 -5.41 -6.23 9.97
N THR A 142 -4.24 -6.73 9.59
CA THR A 142 -3.01 -6.63 10.37
C THR A 142 -2.51 -5.19 10.49
N PHE A 143 -2.78 -4.32 9.51
CA PHE A 143 -2.34 -2.92 9.54
C PHE A 143 -3.37 -1.99 10.19
N MET A 144 -4.65 -2.36 10.18
CA MET A 144 -5.73 -1.57 10.78
C MET A 144 -5.50 -1.31 12.27
N GLN A 145 -4.85 -2.21 12.98
CA GLN A 145 -4.56 -2.07 14.42
C GLN A 145 -3.75 -0.81 14.76
N ARG A 146 -2.96 -0.24 13.83
CA ARG A 146 -2.19 0.99 14.04
C ARG A 146 -3.07 2.22 14.24
N SER A 147 -4.30 2.19 13.76
CA SER A 147 -5.20 3.35 13.70
C SER A 147 -6.37 3.26 14.68
N PHE A 148 -6.23 2.47 15.75
CA PHE A 148 -7.28 2.28 16.76
C PHE A 148 -7.78 3.61 17.35
N ASP A 149 -6.86 4.46 17.77
CA ASP A 149 -7.19 5.75 18.36
C ASP A 149 -7.90 6.67 17.36
N GLN A 150 -7.41 6.75 16.12
CA GLN A 150 -8.01 7.58 15.08
C GLN A 150 -9.42 7.09 14.69
N ILE A 151 -9.63 5.78 14.61
CA ILE A 151 -10.97 5.23 14.39
C ILE A 151 -11.92 5.64 15.52
N SER A 152 -11.44 5.55 16.76
CA SER A 152 -12.23 5.91 17.94
C SER A 152 -12.50 7.41 18.03
N HIS A 153 -11.46 8.24 17.93
CA HIS A 153 -11.55 9.68 18.14
C HIS A 153 -12.03 10.44 16.90
N ASP A 154 -11.49 10.14 15.72
CA ASP A 154 -11.77 10.94 14.54
C ASP A 154 -13.08 10.53 13.87
N LEU A 155 -13.40 9.23 13.84
CA LEU A 155 -14.64 8.74 13.22
C LEU A 155 -15.77 8.53 14.24
N ALA A 156 -15.56 7.63 15.22
CA ALA A 156 -16.65 7.18 16.08
C ALA A 156 -17.19 8.28 17.00
N LEU A 157 -16.34 8.96 17.77
CA LEU A 157 -16.76 10.03 18.69
C LEU A 157 -17.36 11.23 17.93
N ASN A 158 -16.92 11.50 16.72
CA ASN A 158 -17.43 12.59 15.90
C ASN A 158 -18.65 12.18 15.04
N HIS A 159 -19.11 10.93 15.13
CA HIS A 159 -20.21 10.38 14.34
C HIS A 159 -20.05 10.62 12.81
N LEU A 160 -18.80 10.51 12.30
CA LEU A 160 -18.52 10.75 10.90
C LEU A 160 -18.65 9.44 10.10
N PRO A 161 -19.32 9.45 8.95
CA PRO A 161 -19.47 8.27 8.11
C PRO A 161 -18.16 7.99 7.38
N GLY A 162 -17.75 6.73 7.35
CA GLY A 162 -16.62 6.23 6.58
C GLY A 162 -16.78 4.74 6.34
N THR A 163 -16.48 4.28 5.14
CA THR A 163 -16.46 2.85 4.84
C THR A 163 -15.03 2.33 4.97
N ILE A 164 -14.83 1.30 5.78
CA ILE A 164 -13.53 0.64 5.94
C ILE A 164 -13.64 -0.76 5.34
N LEU A 165 -12.86 -1.03 4.29
CA LEU A 165 -12.75 -2.33 3.66
C LEU A 165 -11.56 -3.06 4.26
N VAL A 166 -11.83 -4.05 5.10
CA VAL A 166 -10.79 -4.82 5.80
C VAL A 166 -10.51 -6.10 5.03
N TYR A 167 -9.31 -6.22 4.51
CA TYR A 167 -8.85 -7.39 3.76
C TYR A 167 -8.04 -8.33 4.65
N GLY A 168 -8.07 -9.62 4.32
CA GLY A 168 -7.35 -10.62 5.09
C GLY A 168 -7.83 -10.77 6.54
N ALA A 169 -9.12 -10.58 6.80
CA ALA A 169 -9.71 -10.63 8.14
C ALA A 169 -10.04 -12.07 8.62
N SER A 170 -9.30 -13.07 8.16
CA SER A 170 -9.41 -14.47 8.57
C SER A 170 -8.03 -15.09 8.79
N ILE A 171 -7.95 -16.38 9.01
CA ILE A 171 -6.67 -17.09 9.04
C ILE A 171 -6.03 -16.99 7.66
N HIS A 172 -4.95 -16.22 7.58
CA HIS A 172 -4.19 -15.98 6.37
C HIS A 172 -3.00 -16.95 6.26
N GLY A 173 -2.36 -16.98 5.10
CA GLY A 173 -1.21 -17.85 4.87
C GLY A 173 -0.01 -17.52 5.78
N MET A 174 1.00 -18.37 5.76
CA MET A 174 2.15 -18.30 6.68
C MET A 174 3.04 -17.05 6.54
N ASN A 175 2.76 -16.15 5.62
CA ASN A 175 3.62 -15.00 5.30
C ASN A 175 3.05 -13.66 5.80
N ASP A 176 2.02 -13.68 6.65
CA ASP A 176 1.46 -12.48 7.28
C ASP A 176 1.77 -12.41 8.77
#